data_63fd389c92df79015e51907cfbe066ea
#
_entry.id   63fd389c92df79015e51907cfbe066ea
#
_cell.length_a   1.000
_cell.length_b   1.000
_cell.length_c   1.000
_cell.angle_alpha   90.00
_cell.angle_beta   90.00
_cell.angle_gamma   90.00
#
_symmetry.space_group_name_H-M   'P 1'
#
loop_
_entity.id
_entity.type
_entity.pdbx_description
1 polymer ?
#
loop_
_entity_poly.entity_id
_entity_poly.type
_entity_poly.pdbx_seq_one_letter_code
_entity_poly.pdbx_strand_id
1 'polypeptide(L)'
;MLDGFGQPIDGGPKIRGEARYDLYARAPGPLEREHITEPLVTGVRAIDGLLPFGKGQRIGIFGGSGVGKSTLLGALARHHSADVSVIALIGERNREVRDFLEKELSPEGLKRSVVVVAPSDAPAPLRIRAGFVAIAAAEYFRDQGKSVLLVADSVTRLAMAQREIGLAAGEPPSQKGYTPSVFHLLPKLFERAGNFRPGSITGFFTVLVEGDDFNEPIADAVRAILDGHVILSRELASMGHYPAIDVLSSVSRLANRIAAPEQREAARRLREALAAYRQSEDLINLGAYVSGSNAQLDSAIRLRPRLLEFLRQEPEVNEPLEATLTRLRELVETAA
;
A
#
# COMPACT_ATOMS: atom_id res chain seq x y z
N MET A 1 -4.00 -21.61 -0.51
CA MET A 1 -3.91 -20.74 -1.71
C MET A 1 -5.04 -21.08 -2.65
N LEU A 2 -5.59 -20.07 -3.37
CA LEU A 2 -6.74 -20.21 -4.26
C LEU A 2 -6.40 -19.69 -5.66
N ASP A 3 -7.05 -20.24 -6.67
CA ASP A 3 -7.08 -19.65 -8.02
C ASP A 3 -8.22 -18.62 -8.17
N GLY A 4 -8.38 -18.07 -9.38
CA GLY A 4 -9.46 -17.13 -9.71
C GLY A 4 -10.88 -17.75 -9.73
N PHE A 5 -11.01 -19.07 -9.55
CA PHE A 5 -12.27 -19.76 -9.32
C PHE A 5 -12.55 -20.03 -7.84
N GLY A 6 -11.60 -19.68 -6.96
CA GLY A 6 -11.67 -20.00 -5.53
C GLY A 6 -11.34 -21.45 -5.22
N GLN A 7 -10.67 -22.16 -6.14
CA GLN A 7 -10.25 -23.55 -5.92
C GLN A 7 -8.84 -23.58 -5.32
N PRO A 8 -8.57 -24.47 -4.34
CA PRO A 8 -7.24 -24.66 -3.80
C PRO A 8 -6.23 -25.08 -4.88
N ILE A 9 -5.05 -24.44 -4.88
CA ILE A 9 -3.93 -24.72 -5.80
C ILE A 9 -2.66 -25.17 -5.08
N ASP A 10 -2.71 -25.30 -3.77
CA ASP A 10 -1.61 -25.70 -2.87
C ASP A 10 -1.72 -27.15 -2.40
N GLY A 11 -2.58 -27.97 -3.02
CA GLY A 11 -2.86 -29.34 -2.61
C GLY A 11 -3.72 -29.45 -1.34
N GLY A 12 -4.18 -28.33 -0.80
CA GLY A 12 -5.10 -28.29 0.33
C GLY A 12 -6.49 -28.86 0.02
N PRO A 13 -7.31 -29.16 1.04
CA PRO A 13 -8.66 -29.66 0.84
C PRO A 13 -9.55 -28.59 0.19
N LYS A 14 -10.57 -29.03 -0.55
CA LYS A 14 -11.59 -28.12 -1.04
C LYS A 14 -12.21 -27.34 0.11
N ILE A 15 -12.33 -26.01 -0.04
CA ILE A 15 -12.97 -25.17 0.94
C ILE A 15 -14.44 -25.57 1.03
N ARG A 16 -14.86 -25.96 2.21
CA ARG A 16 -16.28 -26.15 2.57
C ARG A 16 -16.75 -24.84 3.19
N GLY A 17 -17.33 -23.97 2.36
CA GLY A 17 -17.80 -22.67 2.83
C GLY A 17 -19.05 -22.82 3.71
N GLU A 18 -19.09 -22.11 4.82
CA GLU A 18 -20.27 -21.98 5.70
C GLU A 18 -21.25 -20.94 5.16
N ALA A 19 -20.79 -20.04 4.26
CA ALA A 19 -21.56 -18.99 3.67
C ALA A 19 -21.26 -18.83 2.17
N ARG A 20 -22.20 -18.25 1.43
CA ARG A 20 -22.05 -17.89 0.02
C ARG A 20 -21.96 -16.38 -0.10
N TYR A 21 -20.97 -15.89 -0.82
CA TYR A 21 -20.77 -14.48 -1.12
C TYR A 21 -20.95 -14.22 -2.61
N ASP A 22 -21.70 -13.18 -2.94
CA ASP A 22 -21.83 -12.73 -4.32
C ASP A 22 -20.49 -12.13 -4.78
N LEU A 23 -19.91 -12.71 -5.80
CA LEU A 23 -18.62 -12.30 -6.31
C LEU A 23 -18.62 -10.85 -6.80
N TYR A 24 -19.70 -10.43 -7.45
CA TYR A 24 -19.89 -9.08 -8.00
C TYR A 24 -20.87 -8.25 -7.15
N ALA A 25 -20.86 -8.47 -5.84
CA ALA A 25 -21.68 -7.72 -4.91
C ALA A 25 -21.51 -6.21 -5.09
N ARG A 26 -22.58 -5.47 -4.81
CA ARG A 26 -22.52 -4.02 -4.73
C ARG A 26 -21.70 -3.59 -3.51
N ALA A 27 -20.89 -2.54 -3.68
CA ALA A 27 -20.21 -1.92 -2.55
C ALA A 27 -21.23 -1.39 -1.52
N PRO A 28 -20.93 -1.50 -0.21
CA PRO A 28 -21.76 -0.93 0.84
C PRO A 28 -22.00 0.57 0.63
N GLY A 29 -23.22 1.01 0.95
CA GLY A 29 -23.62 2.40 0.82
C GLY A 29 -22.90 3.35 1.82
N PRO A 30 -23.01 4.68 1.63
CA PRO A 30 -22.32 5.64 2.49
C PRO A 30 -22.76 5.58 3.97
N LEU A 31 -24.00 5.22 4.24
CA LEU A 31 -24.55 5.12 5.61
C LEU A 31 -24.22 3.77 6.31
N GLU A 32 -23.69 2.81 5.56
CA GLU A 32 -23.23 1.52 6.09
C GLU A 32 -21.74 1.58 6.51
N ARG A 33 -21.08 2.70 6.26
CA ARG A 33 -19.66 2.91 6.58
C ARG A 33 -19.50 3.57 7.93
N GLU A 34 -18.55 3.07 8.71
CA GLU A 34 -18.12 3.68 9.96
C GLU A 34 -16.95 4.64 9.74
N HIS A 35 -16.80 5.60 10.66
CA HIS A 35 -15.64 6.47 10.65
C HIS A 35 -14.35 5.69 10.93
N ILE A 36 -13.30 6.05 10.22
CA ILE A 36 -11.96 5.51 10.45
C ILE A 36 -11.30 6.35 11.53
N THR A 37 -11.10 5.75 12.70
CA THR A 37 -10.55 6.40 13.91
C THR A 37 -9.42 5.61 14.56
N GLU A 38 -9.32 4.30 14.27
CA GLU A 38 -8.30 3.44 14.84
C GLU A 38 -7.10 3.31 13.90
N PRO A 39 -5.84 3.45 14.39
CA PRO A 39 -4.66 3.23 13.59
C PRO A 39 -4.52 1.75 13.21
N LEU A 40 -4.09 1.51 11.96
CA LEU A 40 -3.52 0.23 11.54
C LEU A 40 -2.00 0.31 11.77
N VAL A 41 -1.48 -0.46 12.70
CA VAL A 41 -0.03 -0.57 12.88
C VAL A 41 0.51 -1.48 11.78
N THR A 42 1.51 -0.99 11.06
CA THR A 42 2.12 -1.70 9.93
C THR A 42 3.45 -2.34 10.29
N GLY A 43 4.10 -1.92 11.38
CA GLY A 43 5.45 -2.30 11.77
C GLY A 43 6.54 -1.61 10.96
N VAL A 44 6.17 -0.71 10.03
CA VAL A 44 7.10 0.08 9.21
C VAL A 44 7.17 1.49 9.74
N ARG A 45 8.33 1.89 10.30
CA ARG A 45 8.54 3.20 10.96
C ARG A 45 8.15 4.40 10.10
N ALA A 46 8.56 4.38 8.83
CA ALA A 46 8.25 5.47 7.89
C ALA A 46 6.74 5.67 7.71
N ILE A 47 5.96 4.57 7.76
CA ILE A 47 4.49 4.61 7.67
C ILE A 47 3.92 4.99 9.02
N ASP A 48 4.19 4.18 10.06
CA ASP A 48 3.56 4.33 11.37
C ASP A 48 3.89 5.66 12.04
N GLY A 49 5.11 6.20 11.80
CA GLY A 49 5.55 7.48 12.34
C GLY A 49 5.08 8.70 11.54
N LEU A 50 5.25 8.70 10.22
CA LEU A 50 5.07 9.90 9.38
C LEU A 50 3.85 9.88 8.46
N LEU A 51 3.26 8.72 8.23
CA LEU A 51 2.15 8.49 7.28
C LEU A 51 1.08 7.56 7.90
N PRO A 52 0.64 7.77 9.15
CA PRO A 52 -0.23 6.81 9.82
C PRO A 52 -1.49 6.52 9.01
N PHE A 53 -1.82 5.24 8.86
CA PHE A 53 -3.03 4.76 8.21
C PHE A 53 -4.00 4.17 9.23
N GLY A 54 -5.29 4.16 8.91
CA GLY A 54 -6.33 3.64 9.78
C GLY A 54 -6.93 2.32 9.30
N LYS A 55 -7.51 1.58 10.21
CA LYS A 55 -8.28 0.36 9.90
C LYS A 55 -9.48 0.71 9.02
N GLY A 56 -9.57 0.06 7.87
CA GLY A 56 -10.58 0.34 6.85
C GLY A 56 -10.18 1.40 5.83
N GLN A 57 -8.96 1.96 5.90
CA GLN A 57 -8.45 2.91 4.91
C GLN A 57 -8.01 2.19 3.63
N ARG A 58 -8.16 2.88 2.50
CA ARG A 58 -7.73 2.40 1.17
C ARG A 58 -6.49 3.17 0.75
N ILE A 59 -5.38 2.46 0.54
CA ILE A 59 -4.07 3.05 0.31
C ILE A 59 -3.49 2.53 -1.00
N GLY A 60 -3.00 3.41 -1.85
CA GLY A 60 -2.24 3.06 -3.04
C GLY A 60 -0.74 2.94 -2.72
N ILE A 61 -0.07 1.92 -3.23
CA ILE A 61 1.40 1.83 -3.22
C ILE A 61 1.86 1.97 -4.66
N PHE A 62 2.50 3.10 -4.95
CA PHE A 62 2.93 3.48 -6.29
C PHE A 62 4.44 3.34 -6.42
N GLY A 63 4.90 2.73 -7.50
CA GLY A 63 6.33 2.63 -7.78
C GLY A 63 6.62 1.84 -9.04
N GLY A 64 7.80 2.07 -9.60
CA GLY A 64 8.32 1.34 -10.74
C GLY A 64 8.72 -0.09 -10.41
N SER A 65 9.27 -0.78 -11.39
CA SER A 65 9.86 -2.11 -11.18
C SER A 65 11.18 -2.00 -10.42
N GLY A 66 11.43 -2.92 -9.49
CA GLY A 66 12.71 -3.03 -8.77
C GLY A 66 12.92 -2.06 -7.61
N VAL A 67 11.91 -1.30 -7.19
CA VAL A 67 12.01 -0.32 -6.07
C VAL A 67 11.73 -0.94 -4.69
N GLY A 68 11.65 -2.26 -4.56
CA GLY A 68 11.36 -2.93 -3.28
C GLY A 68 9.87 -3.06 -2.94
N LYS A 69 8.98 -2.96 -3.94
CA LYS A 69 7.52 -3.08 -3.73
C LYS A 69 7.12 -4.39 -3.06
N SER A 70 7.55 -5.55 -3.59
CA SER A 70 7.20 -6.87 -3.06
C SER A 70 7.71 -7.07 -1.64
N THR A 71 8.91 -6.59 -1.34
CA THR A 71 9.51 -6.62 0.00
C THR A 71 8.69 -5.78 1.00
N LEU A 72 8.27 -4.57 0.60
CA LEU A 72 7.39 -3.76 1.44
C LEU A 72 6.04 -4.45 1.67
N LEU A 73 5.42 -5.03 0.63
CA LEU A 73 4.16 -5.77 0.77
C LEU A 73 4.31 -6.98 1.69
N GLY A 74 5.43 -7.70 1.60
CA GLY A 74 5.75 -8.80 2.50
C GLY A 74 5.88 -8.35 3.95
N ALA A 75 6.61 -7.25 4.21
CA ALA A 75 6.72 -6.65 5.53
C ALA A 75 5.35 -6.25 6.08
N LEU A 76 4.53 -5.55 5.27
CA LEU A 76 3.15 -5.20 5.63
C LEU A 76 2.32 -6.45 5.95
N ALA A 77 2.38 -7.50 5.13
CA ALA A 77 1.61 -8.72 5.35
C ALA A 77 2.07 -9.54 6.58
N ARG A 78 3.34 -9.41 6.99
CA ARG A 78 3.88 -10.08 8.18
C ARG A 78 3.60 -9.33 9.48
N HIS A 79 3.69 -8.00 9.47
CA HIS A 79 3.84 -7.21 10.71
C HIS A 79 2.59 -6.44 11.12
N HIS A 80 1.56 -6.40 10.27
CA HIS A 80 0.35 -5.61 10.55
C HIS A 80 -0.46 -6.08 11.76
N SER A 81 -1.23 -5.17 12.33
CA SER A 81 -2.10 -5.40 13.49
C SER A 81 -3.50 -5.94 13.15
N ALA A 82 -3.80 -6.22 11.86
CA ALA A 82 -5.07 -6.83 11.48
C ALA A 82 -5.11 -8.34 11.81
N ASP A 83 -6.31 -8.92 11.93
CA ASP A 83 -6.51 -10.32 12.31
C ASP A 83 -6.13 -11.29 11.18
N VAL A 84 -6.48 -10.93 9.94
CA VAL A 84 -6.34 -11.79 8.74
C VAL A 84 -5.80 -10.97 7.58
N SER A 85 -4.94 -11.60 6.77
CA SER A 85 -4.53 -11.05 5.48
C SER A 85 -5.27 -11.76 4.33
N VAL A 86 -5.71 -10.98 3.35
CA VAL A 86 -6.15 -11.49 2.05
C VAL A 86 -5.24 -10.87 1.00
N ILE A 87 -4.54 -11.69 0.24
CA ILE A 87 -3.53 -11.25 -0.70
C ILE A 87 -3.91 -11.72 -2.10
N ALA A 88 -4.12 -10.78 -3.01
CA ALA A 88 -4.41 -11.04 -4.41
C ALA A 88 -3.16 -10.78 -5.26
N LEU A 89 -2.56 -11.82 -5.82
CA LEU A 89 -1.43 -11.75 -6.74
C LEU A 89 -1.97 -11.91 -8.17
N ILE A 90 -2.13 -10.77 -8.86
CA ILE A 90 -2.82 -10.70 -10.15
C ILE A 90 -1.85 -10.29 -11.25
N GLY A 91 -1.64 -11.17 -12.23
CA GLY A 91 -0.81 -10.91 -13.38
C GLY A 91 0.70 -10.91 -13.08
N GLU A 92 1.11 -11.35 -11.92
CA GLU A 92 2.53 -11.53 -11.57
C GLU A 92 3.08 -12.82 -12.18
N ARG A 93 4.40 -12.89 -12.39
CA ARG A 93 5.03 -14.08 -12.96
C ARG A 93 5.03 -15.21 -11.93
N ASN A 94 4.87 -16.46 -12.39
CA ASN A 94 4.87 -17.64 -11.50
C ASN A 94 6.08 -17.69 -10.55
N ARG A 95 7.26 -17.28 -11.00
CA ARG A 95 8.46 -17.18 -10.17
C ARG A 95 8.32 -16.12 -9.08
N GLU A 96 7.79 -14.94 -9.40
CA GLU A 96 7.60 -13.84 -8.45
C GLU A 96 6.55 -14.18 -7.39
N VAL A 97 5.48 -14.88 -7.80
CA VAL A 97 4.49 -15.45 -6.87
C VAL A 97 5.16 -16.40 -5.87
N ARG A 98 6.00 -17.31 -6.36
CA ARG A 98 6.71 -18.26 -5.51
C ARG A 98 7.69 -17.56 -4.56
N ASP A 99 8.50 -16.65 -5.09
CA ASP A 99 9.43 -15.85 -4.27
C ASP A 99 8.69 -15.07 -3.17
N PHE A 100 7.53 -14.46 -3.48
CA PHE A 100 6.72 -13.75 -2.50
C PHE A 100 6.23 -14.67 -1.37
N LEU A 101 5.72 -15.84 -1.71
CA LEU A 101 5.22 -16.81 -0.72
C LEU A 101 6.30 -17.36 0.19
N GLU A 102 7.46 -17.73 -0.39
CA GLU A 102 8.54 -18.38 0.34
C GLU A 102 9.42 -17.39 1.11
N LYS A 103 9.69 -16.21 0.57
CA LYS A 103 10.66 -15.26 1.12
C LYS A 103 9.98 -14.08 1.83
N GLU A 104 8.95 -13.51 1.19
CA GLU A 104 8.36 -12.26 1.67
C GLU A 104 7.24 -12.50 2.69
N LEU A 105 6.38 -13.53 2.50
CA LEU A 105 5.25 -13.76 3.40
C LEU A 105 5.61 -14.59 4.64
N SER A 106 6.57 -15.46 4.55
CA SER A 106 6.96 -16.45 5.57
C SER A 106 5.89 -17.49 5.91
N PRO A 107 6.26 -18.63 6.52
CA PRO A 107 5.29 -19.65 6.95
C PRO A 107 4.28 -19.15 7.99
N GLU A 108 4.68 -18.25 8.88
CA GLU A 108 3.83 -17.64 9.91
C GLU A 108 2.81 -16.69 9.31
N GLY A 109 3.24 -15.83 8.39
CA GLY A 109 2.34 -14.94 7.64
C GLY A 109 1.33 -15.73 6.81
N LEU A 110 1.76 -16.84 6.20
CA LEU A 110 0.88 -17.70 5.39
C LEU A 110 -0.25 -18.32 6.22
N LYS A 111 0.01 -18.71 7.48
CA LYS A 111 -1.00 -19.33 8.38
C LYS A 111 -2.21 -18.42 8.65
N ARG A 112 -2.03 -17.10 8.61
CA ARG A 112 -3.11 -16.11 8.81
C ARG A 112 -3.53 -15.43 7.51
N SER A 113 -3.20 -16.02 6.36
CA SER A 113 -3.45 -15.43 5.06
C SER A 113 -4.29 -16.31 4.15
N VAL A 114 -5.17 -15.66 3.38
CA VAL A 114 -5.76 -16.24 2.18
C VAL A 114 -5.05 -15.62 0.98
N VAL A 115 -4.41 -16.44 0.16
CA VAL A 115 -3.73 -15.96 -1.05
C VAL A 115 -4.51 -16.40 -2.28
N VAL A 116 -4.90 -15.44 -3.11
CA VAL A 116 -5.58 -15.66 -4.39
C VAL A 116 -4.61 -15.34 -5.52
N VAL A 117 -4.38 -16.30 -6.41
CA VAL A 117 -3.37 -16.18 -7.46
C VAL A 117 -4.02 -16.30 -8.84
N ALA A 118 -3.72 -15.34 -9.71
CA ALA A 118 -3.96 -15.44 -11.15
C ALA A 118 -2.71 -14.91 -11.87
N PRO A 119 -1.79 -15.81 -12.30
CA PRO A 119 -0.50 -15.41 -12.85
C PRO A 119 -0.64 -14.72 -14.22
N SER A 120 0.49 -14.22 -14.74
CA SER A 120 0.52 -13.41 -15.97
C SER A 120 0.07 -14.16 -17.23
N ASP A 121 0.18 -15.48 -17.25
CA ASP A 121 -0.27 -16.38 -18.32
C ASP A 121 -1.74 -16.80 -18.18
N ALA A 122 -2.41 -16.44 -17.08
CA ALA A 122 -3.85 -16.69 -16.92
C ALA A 122 -4.67 -15.79 -17.87
N PRO A 123 -5.79 -16.30 -18.43
CA PRO A 123 -6.70 -15.49 -19.25
C PRO A 123 -7.21 -14.24 -18.54
N ALA A 124 -7.42 -13.15 -19.28
CA ALA A 124 -7.85 -11.87 -18.72
C ALA A 124 -9.12 -11.98 -17.83
N PRO A 125 -10.18 -12.73 -18.20
CA PRO A 125 -11.34 -12.90 -17.33
C PRO A 125 -11.02 -13.55 -15.99
N LEU A 126 -10.05 -14.49 -15.96
CA LEU A 126 -9.63 -15.14 -14.72
C LEU A 126 -8.84 -14.20 -13.82
N ARG A 127 -7.99 -13.33 -14.40
CA ARG A 127 -7.27 -12.28 -13.67
C ARG A 127 -8.22 -11.30 -13.00
N ILE A 128 -9.27 -10.86 -13.71
CA ILE A 128 -10.33 -10.01 -13.15
C ILE A 128 -11.07 -10.74 -12.03
N ARG A 129 -11.50 -11.98 -12.28
CA ARG A 129 -12.24 -12.78 -11.31
C ARG A 129 -11.44 -12.98 -10.01
N ALA A 130 -10.14 -13.20 -10.08
CA ALA A 130 -9.27 -13.36 -8.92
C ALA A 130 -9.32 -12.15 -7.98
N GLY A 131 -9.35 -10.92 -8.50
CA GLY A 131 -9.54 -9.71 -7.70
C GLY A 131 -10.87 -9.72 -6.94
N PHE A 132 -11.95 -10.17 -7.60
CA PHE A 132 -13.27 -10.28 -6.95
C PHE A 132 -13.35 -11.44 -5.96
N VAL A 133 -12.65 -12.55 -6.21
CA VAL A 133 -12.53 -13.66 -5.23
C VAL A 133 -11.82 -13.18 -3.97
N ALA A 134 -10.74 -12.41 -4.12
CA ALA A 134 -10.01 -11.88 -2.97
C ALA A 134 -10.87 -10.94 -2.12
N ILE A 135 -11.58 -9.98 -2.76
CA ILE A 135 -12.43 -9.07 -1.98
C ILE A 135 -13.60 -9.79 -1.33
N ALA A 136 -14.22 -10.79 -1.98
CA ALA A 136 -15.27 -11.60 -1.39
C ALA A 136 -14.77 -12.41 -0.19
N ALA A 137 -13.54 -12.94 -0.24
CA ALA A 137 -12.89 -13.59 0.90
C ALA A 137 -12.63 -12.59 2.04
N ALA A 138 -12.23 -11.36 1.73
CA ALA A 138 -12.07 -10.32 2.74
C ALA A 138 -13.40 -9.93 3.41
N GLU A 139 -14.47 -9.84 2.64
CA GLU A 139 -15.82 -9.57 3.16
C GLU A 139 -16.32 -10.68 4.10
N TYR A 140 -16.03 -11.94 3.80
CA TYR A 140 -16.36 -13.05 4.67
C TYR A 140 -15.76 -12.89 6.08
N PHE A 141 -14.49 -12.53 6.17
CA PHE A 141 -13.84 -12.30 7.46
C PHE A 141 -14.30 -11.00 8.13
N ARG A 142 -14.52 -9.94 7.37
CA ARG A 142 -15.10 -8.69 7.88
C ARG A 142 -16.43 -8.93 8.56
N ASP A 143 -17.31 -9.71 7.94
CA ASP A 143 -18.65 -9.99 8.45
C ASP A 143 -18.63 -10.84 9.73
N GLN A 144 -17.50 -11.50 10.02
CA GLN A 144 -17.22 -12.15 11.31
C GLN A 144 -16.62 -11.19 12.36
N GLY A 145 -16.60 -9.90 12.12
CA GLY A 145 -16.05 -8.90 13.01
C GLY A 145 -14.53 -8.78 12.99
N LYS A 146 -13.86 -9.34 11.97
CA LYS A 146 -12.40 -9.28 11.84
C LYS A 146 -11.94 -7.98 11.20
N SER A 147 -10.77 -7.51 11.63
CA SER A 147 -9.99 -6.53 10.90
C SER A 147 -9.19 -7.26 9.83
N VAL A 148 -9.45 -6.96 8.56
CA VAL A 148 -8.82 -7.63 7.42
C VAL A 148 -7.85 -6.69 6.74
N LEU A 149 -6.62 -7.17 6.47
CA LEU A 149 -5.70 -6.53 5.54
C LEU A 149 -5.89 -7.14 4.15
N LEU A 150 -6.33 -6.34 3.18
CA LEU A 150 -6.40 -6.72 1.78
C LEU A 150 -5.19 -6.12 1.03
N VAL A 151 -4.39 -6.98 0.41
CA VAL A 151 -3.29 -6.58 -0.48
C VAL A 151 -3.65 -7.01 -1.89
N ALA A 152 -3.64 -6.09 -2.85
CA ALA A 152 -3.88 -6.39 -4.27
C ALA A 152 -2.65 -5.98 -5.11
N ASP A 153 -1.87 -6.95 -5.54
CA ASP A 153 -0.70 -6.79 -6.39
C ASP A 153 -0.91 -7.48 -7.76
N SER A 154 -1.15 -6.77 -8.85
CA SER A 154 -1.24 -5.33 -8.94
C SER A 154 -2.52 -4.87 -9.61
N VAL A 155 -3.01 -3.72 -9.19
CA VAL A 155 -4.16 -3.04 -9.84
C VAL A 155 -3.87 -2.73 -11.30
N THR A 156 -2.64 -2.37 -11.65
CA THR A 156 -2.23 -2.13 -13.04
C THR A 156 -2.44 -3.37 -13.91
N ARG A 157 -2.11 -4.56 -13.42
CA ARG A 157 -2.33 -5.83 -14.12
C ARG A 157 -3.81 -6.16 -14.26
N LEU A 158 -4.61 -5.85 -13.22
CA LEU A 158 -6.07 -5.97 -13.27
C LEU A 158 -6.65 -5.01 -14.34
N ALA A 159 -6.21 -3.76 -14.37
CA ALA A 159 -6.61 -2.78 -15.38
C ALA A 159 -6.24 -3.21 -16.81
N MET A 160 -5.04 -3.77 -17.00
CA MET A 160 -4.61 -4.35 -18.28
C MET A 160 -5.50 -5.52 -18.71
N ALA A 161 -5.90 -6.40 -17.79
CA ALA A 161 -6.81 -7.49 -18.09
C ALA A 161 -8.19 -6.98 -18.50
N GLN A 162 -8.73 -5.96 -17.82
CA GLN A 162 -10.00 -5.35 -18.22
C GLN A 162 -9.90 -4.62 -19.56
N ARG A 163 -8.76 -3.95 -19.84
CA ARG A 163 -8.50 -3.35 -21.16
C ARG A 163 -8.55 -4.40 -22.27
N GLU A 164 -7.92 -5.56 -22.08
CA GLU A 164 -7.93 -6.67 -23.03
C GLU A 164 -9.36 -7.14 -23.31
N ILE A 165 -10.19 -7.29 -22.28
CA ILE A 165 -11.60 -7.66 -22.38
C ILE A 165 -12.41 -6.58 -23.12
N GLY A 166 -12.25 -5.31 -22.73
CA GLY A 166 -12.96 -4.19 -23.33
C GLY A 166 -12.65 -4.03 -24.81
N LEU A 167 -11.37 -4.11 -25.21
CA LEU A 167 -10.97 -4.07 -26.60
C LEU A 167 -11.54 -5.25 -27.40
N ALA A 168 -11.53 -6.47 -26.84
CA ALA A 168 -12.13 -7.65 -27.47
C ALA A 168 -13.67 -7.53 -27.60
N ALA A 169 -14.32 -6.79 -26.70
CA ALA A 169 -15.74 -6.48 -26.77
C ALA A 169 -16.09 -5.29 -27.71
N GLY A 170 -15.09 -4.65 -28.32
CA GLY A 170 -15.28 -3.53 -29.23
C GLY A 170 -15.39 -2.16 -28.55
N GLU A 171 -15.02 -2.02 -27.28
CA GLU A 171 -14.99 -0.72 -26.64
C GLU A 171 -13.92 0.18 -27.28
N PRO A 172 -14.21 1.48 -27.51
CA PRO A 172 -13.22 2.41 -28.05
C PRO A 172 -12.08 2.64 -27.04
N PRO A 173 -10.81 2.56 -27.48
CA PRO A 173 -9.69 2.88 -26.60
C PRO A 173 -9.60 4.40 -26.32
N SER A 174 -9.23 4.76 -25.11
CA SER A 174 -8.91 6.11 -24.67
C SER A 174 -7.38 6.28 -24.44
N GLN A 175 -6.97 7.12 -23.51
CA GLN A 175 -5.55 7.35 -23.21
C GLN A 175 -4.80 6.05 -22.88
N LYS A 176 -3.61 5.89 -23.44
CA LYS A 176 -2.76 4.68 -23.35
C LYS A 176 -3.50 3.37 -23.70
N GLY A 177 -4.57 3.45 -24.51
CA GLY A 177 -5.35 2.31 -24.95
C GLY A 177 -6.30 1.71 -23.90
N TYR A 178 -6.48 2.34 -22.75
CA TYR A 178 -7.46 1.90 -21.76
C TYR A 178 -8.89 2.16 -22.25
N THR A 179 -9.78 1.21 -21.94
CA THR A 179 -11.21 1.30 -22.31
C THR A 179 -12.04 1.87 -21.16
N PRO A 180 -13.23 2.46 -21.42
CA PRO A 180 -14.09 3.02 -20.38
C PRO A 180 -14.43 2.04 -19.26
N SER A 181 -14.58 0.75 -19.59
CA SER A 181 -14.89 -0.31 -18.62
C SER A 181 -13.81 -0.46 -17.54
N VAL A 182 -12.54 -0.13 -17.84
CA VAL A 182 -11.45 -0.15 -16.84
C VAL A 182 -11.75 0.83 -15.71
N PHE A 183 -12.09 2.07 -16.04
CA PHE A 183 -12.38 3.11 -15.05
C PHE A 183 -13.67 2.87 -14.27
N HIS A 184 -14.62 2.11 -14.84
CA HIS A 184 -15.81 1.65 -14.13
C HIS A 184 -15.55 0.46 -13.20
N LEU A 185 -14.55 -0.38 -13.50
CA LEU A 185 -14.19 -1.55 -12.69
C LEU A 185 -13.52 -1.15 -11.37
N LEU A 186 -12.56 -0.21 -11.41
CA LEU A 186 -11.74 0.16 -10.28
C LEU A 186 -12.55 0.62 -9.06
N PRO A 187 -13.50 1.56 -9.17
CA PRO A 187 -14.35 1.94 -8.04
C PRO A 187 -15.17 0.77 -7.49
N LYS A 188 -15.69 -0.12 -8.36
CA LYS A 188 -16.48 -1.29 -7.93
C LYS A 188 -15.69 -2.23 -7.04
N LEU A 189 -14.38 -2.34 -7.25
CA LEU A 189 -13.51 -3.16 -6.40
C LEU A 189 -13.13 -2.42 -5.13
N PHE A 190 -12.63 -1.17 -5.26
CA PHE A 190 -12.07 -0.43 -4.12
C PHE A 190 -13.12 -0.03 -3.08
N GLU A 191 -14.33 0.32 -3.53
CA GLU A 191 -15.41 0.73 -2.63
C GLU A 191 -15.97 -0.41 -1.78
N ARG A 192 -15.59 -1.67 -2.03
CA ARG A 192 -15.90 -2.81 -1.16
C ARG A 192 -14.99 -2.91 0.05
N ALA A 193 -13.82 -2.25 0.03
CA ALA A 193 -12.97 -2.05 1.20
C ALA A 193 -13.43 -0.83 2.00
N GLY A 194 -13.22 -0.86 3.32
CA GLY A 194 -13.64 0.22 4.21
C GLY A 194 -13.75 -0.21 5.66
N ASN A 195 -14.20 0.72 6.52
CA ASN A 195 -14.58 0.45 7.89
C ASN A 195 -16.09 0.25 7.97
N PHE A 196 -16.53 -0.84 8.58
CA PHE A 196 -17.94 -1.25 8.67
C PHE A 196 -18.24 -1.82 10.06
N ARG A 197 -19.51 -2.10 10.34
CA ARG A 197 -19.92 -3.00 11.42
C ARG A 197 -20.34 -4.34 10.81
N PRO A 198 -19.79 -5.48 11.30
CA PRO A 198 -18.99 -5.61 12.53
C PRO A 198 -17.47 -5.52 12.37
N GLY A 199 -16.88 -5.41 11.17
CA GLY A 199 -15.45 -5.47 10.94
C GLY A 199 -14.95 -4.45 9.91
N SER A 200 -13.67 -4.57 9.52
CA SER A 200 -13.04 -3.65 8.56
C SER A 200 -12.21 -4.37 7.50
N ILE A 201 -12.06 -3.75 6.33
CA ILE A 201 -11.13 -4.17 5.27
C ILE A 201 -10.23 -2.98 4.97
N THR A 202 -8.97 -3.04 5.41
CA THR A 202 -7.94 -2.07 5.03
C THR A 202 -7.27 -2.54 3.76
N GLY A 203 -7.32 -1.74 2.69
CA GLY A 203 -6.82 -2.14 1.39
C GLY A 203 -5.49 -1.47 1.05
N PHE A 204 -4.46 -2.27 0.69
CA PHE A 204 -3.25 -1.82 0.01
C PHE A 204 -3.29 -2.26 -1.44
N PHE A 205 -3.33 -1.28 -2.34
CA PHE A 205 -3.49 -1.46 -3.78
C PHE A 205 -2.24 -1.00 -4.50
N THR A 206 -1.51 -1.94 -5.11
CA THR A 206 -0.28 -1.56 -5.80
C THR A 206 -0.54 -1.09 -7.22
N VAL A 207 0.16 -0.05 -7.60
CA VAL A 207 0.12 0.54 -8.94
C VAL A 207 1.55 0.58 -9.49
N LEU A 208 1.76 -0.10 -10.60
CA LEU A 208 3.03 -0.02 -11.34
C LEU A 208 3.05 1.28 -12.15
N VAL A 209 4.03 2.12 -11.88
CA VAL A 209 4.23 3.40 -12.56
C VAL A 209 5.44 3.26 -13.47
N GLU A 210 5.20 3.21 -14.78
CA GLU A 210 6.28 3.10 -15.76
C GLU A 210 6.99 4.46 -15.93
N GLY A 211 8.33 4.43 -15.88
CA GLY A 211 9.14 5.64 -16.04
C GLY A 211 8.90 6.71 -14.97
N ASP A 212 8.37 6.31 -13.79
CA ASP A 212 8.01 7.20 -12.69
C ASP A 212 7.00 8.30 -13.09
N ASP A 213 6.18 8.03 -14.14
CA ASP A 213 5.10 8.91 -14.61
C ASP A 213 3.82 8.73 -13.79
N PHE A 214 3.73 9.46 -12.68
CA PHE A 214 2.55 9.44 -11.80
C PHE A 214 1.28 10.07 -12.41
N ASN A 215 1.38 10.64 -13.63
CA ASN A 215 0.23 11.17 -14.39
C ASN A 215 -0.35 10.13 -15.36
N GLU A 216 0.12 8.88 -15.29
CA GLU A 216 -0.48 7.79 -16.02
C GLU A 216 -1.98 7.63 -15.67
N PRO A 217 -2.87 7.33 -16.66
CA PRO A 217 -4.32 7.31 -16.44
C PRO A 217 -4.77 6.40 -15.28
N ILE A 218 -4.14 5.23 -15.11
CA ILE A 218 -4.48 4.33 -14.00
C ILE A 218 -3.96 4.86 -12.67
N ALA A 219 -2.74 5.40 -12.63
CA ALA A 219 -2.18 5.99 -11.41
C ALA A 219 -3.03 7.17 -10.93
N ASP A 220 -3.45 8.04 -11.84
CA ASP A 220 -4.30 9.19 -11.52
C ASP A 220 -5.70 8.75 -11.06
N ALA A 221 -6.36 7.84 -11.79
CA ALA A 221 -7.67 7.32 -11.43
C ALA A 221 -7.67 6.63 -10.05
N VAL A 222 -6.66 5.80 -9.77
CA VAL A 222 -6.52 5.12 -8.48
C VAL A 222 -6.29 6.13 -7.36
N ARG A 223 -5.41 7.11 -7.56
CA ARG A 223 -5.11 8.16 -6.58
C ARG A 223 -6.33 9.02 -6.24
N ALA A 224 -7.22 9.24 -7.20
CA ALA A 224 -8.46 9.99 -6.99
C ALA A 224 -9.46 9.25 -6.09
N ILE A 225 -9.52 7.92 -6.17
CA ILE A 225 -10.48 7.07 -5.45
C ILE A 225 -10.02 6.75 -4.02
N LEU A 226 -8.70 6.59 -3.81
CA LEU A 226 -8.13 6.11 -2.56
C LEU A 226 -7.98 7.20 -1.49
N ASP A 227 -7.89 6.78 -0.22
CA ASP A 227 -7.81 7.64 0.96
C ASP A 227 -6.35 8.03 1.32
N GLY A 228 -5.39 7.65 0.52
CA GLY A 228 -3.97 7.95 0.68
C GLY A 228 -3.10 7.11 -0.25
N HIS A 229 -1.80 7.43 -0.26
CA HIS A 229 -0.85 6.70 -1.08
C HIS A 229 0.56 6.77 -0.51
N VAL A 230 1.32 5.72 -0.77
CA VAL A 230 2.77 5.59 -0.54
C VAL A 230 3.46 5.59 -1.89
N ILE A 231 4.43 6.47 -2.08
CA ILE A 231 5.27 6.53 -3.27
C ILE A 231 6.62 5.89 -2.97
N LEU A 232 6.99 4.90 -3.78
CA LEU A 232 8.31 4.28 -3.76
C LEU A 232 9.20 4.96 -4.79
N SER A 233 10.30 5.55 -4.33
CA SER A 233 11.24 6.30 -5.15
C SER A 233 12.35 5.39 -5.69
N ARG A 234 12.59 5.43 -7.00
CA ARG A 234 13.73 4.78 -7.65
C ARG A 234 15.05 5.40 -7.18
N GLU A 235 15.07 6.71 -6.96
CA GLU A 235 16.23 7.43 -6.47
C GLU A 235 16.66 6.89 -5.09
N LEU A 236 15.72 6.80 -4.12
CA LEU A 236 16.00 6.21 -2.81
C LEU A 236 16.47 4.76 -2.92
N ALA A 237 15.83 3.95 -3.77
CA ALA A 237 16.25 2.57 -4.01
C ALA A 237 17.68 2.49 -4.56
N SER A 238 18.05 3.36 -5.51
CA SER A 238 19.41 3.40 -6.07
C SER A 238 20.49 3.80 -5.06
N MET A 239 20.11 4.55 -4.02
CA MET A 239 20.98 4.90 -2.88
C MET A 239 21.02 3.82 -1.79
N GLY A 240 20.38 2.66 -1.99
CA GLY A 240 20.28 1.61 -0.98
C GLY A 240 19.43 2.01 0.24
N HIS A 241 18.50 2.96 0.07
CA HIS A 241 17.59 3.37 1.12
C HIS A 241 16.29 2.53 1.05
N TYR A 242 16.12 1.63 2.00
CA TYR A 242 14.95 0.76 2.09
C TYR A 242 14.27 0.84 3.46
N PRO A 243 12.91 0.79 3.51
CA PRO A 243 12.02 0.85 2.36
C PRO A 243 12.18 2.18 1.59
N ALA A 244 12.08 2.13 0.26
CA ALA A 244 12.33 3.29 -0.60
C ALA A 244 11.12 4.26 -0.62
N ILE A 245 10.55 4.54 0.54
CA ILE A 245 9.35 5.38 0.71
C ILE A 245 9.74 6.86 0.63
N ASP A 246 9.26 7.56 -0.40
CA ASP A 246 9.32 9.02 -0.44
C ASP A 246 8.20 9.59 0.45
N VAL A 247 8.52 9.91 1.70
CA VAL A 247 7.57 10.45 2.66
C VAL A 247 7.05 11.84 2.30
N LEU A 248 7.80 12.61 1.50
CA LEU A 248 7.35 13.95 1.06
C LEU A 248 6.29 13.86 -0.03
N SER A 249 6.41 12.89 -0.93
CA SER A 249 5.47 12.64 -2.02
C SER A 249 4.31 11.72 -1.61
N SER A 250 4.37 11.12 -0.41
CA SER A 250 3.35 10.23 0.13
C SER A 250 2.34 10.97 1.00
N VAL A 251 1.09 10.50 1.01
CA VAL A 251 -0.02 11.17 1.72
C VAL A 251 -0.93 10.15 2.42
N SER A 252 -1.25 10.41 3.69
CA SER A 252 -2.41 9.82 4.37
C SER A 252 -3.45 10.93 4.60
N ARG A 253 -4.60 10.83 3.91
CA ARG A 253 -5.66 11.86 4.03
C ARG A 253 -6.34 11.83 5.40
N LEU A 254 -6.19 10.74 6.14
CA LEU A 254 -6.82 10.53 7.45
C LEU A 254 -5.83 10.69 8.62
N ALA A 255 -4.55 11.00 8.35
CA ALA A 255 -3.52 11.15 9.39
C ALA A 255 -3.95 12.07 10.53
N ASN A 256 -4.62 13.19 10.21
CA ASN A 256 -5.10 14.16 11.21
C ASN A 256 -6.21 13.62 12.14
N ARG A 257 -6.91 12.55 11.74
CA ARG A 257 -7.96 11.91 12.56
C ARG A 257 -7.44 10.72 13.36
N ILE A 258 -6.36 10.10 12.90
CA ILE A 258 -5.81 8.85 13.42
C ILE A 258 -4.67 9.12 14.38
N ALA A 259 -3.75 10.02 14.03
CA ALA A 259 -2.57 10.32 14.84
C ALA A 259 -2.88 11.23 16.01
N ALA A 260 -2.22 10.98 17.14
CA ALA A 260 -2.23 11.88 18.28
C ALA A 260 -1.63 13.27 17.93
N PRO A 261 -2.02 14.36 18.63
CA PRO A 261 -1.52 15.70 18.35
C PRO A 261 0.02 15.78 18.35
N GLU A 262 0.66 15.12 19.30
CA GLU A 262 2.13 15.08 19.47
C GLU A 262 2.80 14.39 18.25
N GLN A 263 2.24 13.28 17.78
CA GLN A 263 2.72 12.58 16.59
C GLN A 263 2.58 13.45 15.34
N ARG A 264 1.44 14.13 15.18
CA ARG A 264 1.20 15.02 14.03
C ARG A 264 2.22 16.16 13.97
N GLU A 265 2.48 16.79 15.12
CA GLU A 265 3.45 17.87 15.21
C GLU A 265 4.87 17.37 14.92
N ALA A 266 5.27 16.23 15.49
CA ALA A 266 6.55 15.62 15.21
C ALA A 266 6.72 15.26 13.73
N ALA A 267 5.74 14.60 13.14
CA ALA A 267 5.75 14.24 11.72
C ALA A 267 5.82 15.49 10.83
N ARG A 268 5.11 16.57 11.16
CA ARG A 268 5.16 17.84 10.44
C ARG A 268 6.57 18.43 10.44
N ARG A 269 7.21 18.56 11.62
CA ARG A 269 8.56 19.11 11.75
C ARG A 269 9.59 18.30 10.98
N LEU A 270 9.54 16.97 11.06
CA LEU A 270 10.48 16.10 10.34
C LEU A 270 10.28 16.18 8.82
N ARG A 271 9.04 16.27 8.35
CA ARG A 271 8.76 16.50 6.91
C ARG A 271 9.23 17.87 6.44
N GLU A 272 9.08 18.92 7.24
CA GLU A 272 9.62 20.26 6.95
C GLU A 272 11.14 20.24 6.84
N ALA A 273 11.84 19.55 7.77
CA ALA A 273 13.29 19.41 7.70
C ALA A 273 13.73 18.65 6.42
N LEU A 274 13.07 17.54 6.07
CA LEU A 274 13.33 16.83 4.80
C LEU A 274 13.10 17.72 3.58
N ALA A 275 12.02 18.49 3.58
CA ALA A 275 11.68 19.37 2.47
C ALA A 275 12.71 20.52 2.33
N ALA A 276 13.12 21.16 3.46
CA ALA A 276 14.14 22.19 3.45
C ALA A 276 15.48 21.67 2.92
N TYR A 277 15.89 20.48 3.34
CA TYR A 277 17.11 19.84 2.82
C TYR A 277 17.00 19.58 1.31
N ARG A 278 15.90 18.91 0.84
CA ARG A 278 15.68 18.59 -0.57
C ARG A 278 15.70 19.82 -1.47
N GLN A 279 15.10 20.92 -1.03
CA GLN A 279 15.08 22.20 -1.78
C GLN A 279 16.46 22.84 -1.92
N SER A 280 17.38 22.54 -1.00
CA SER A 280 18.71 23.15 -0.94
C SER A 280 19.84 22.15 -1.25
N GLU A 281 19.50 20.92 -1.65
CA GLU A 281 20.48 19.85 -1.84
C GLU A 281 21.55 20.17 -2.86
N ASP A 282 21.19 20.82 -3.98
CA ASP A 282 22.15 21.26 -4.99
C ASP A 282 23.12 22.28 -4.44
N LEU A 283 22.66 23.26 -3.64
CA LEU A 283 23.50 24.28 -3.03
C LEU A 283 24.49 23.66 -2.02
N ILE A 284 24.03 22.65 -1.26
CA ILE A 284 24.85 21.93 -0.29
C ILE A 284 25.92 21.11 -1.01
N ASN A 285 25.53 20.34 -2.04
CA ASN A 285 26.43 19.48 -2.80
C ASN A 285 27.49 20.27 -3.58
N LEU A 286 27.16 21.45 -4.07
CA LEU A 286 28.10 22.38 -4.74
C LEU A 286 29.02 23.14 -3.76
N GLY A 287 28.81 22.99 -2.43
CA GLY A 287 29.55 23.74 -1.42
C GLY A 287 29.23 25.25 -1.39
N ALA A 288 28.11 25.65 -2.00
CA ALA A 288 27.69 27.05 -2.07
C ALA A 288 26.86 27.49 -0.83
N TYR A 289 26.44 26.55 -0.01
CA TYR A 289 25.72 26.85 1.23
C TYR A 289 26.70 27.30 2.34
N VAL A 290 26.41 28.42 2.97
CA VAL A 290 27.17 28.92 4.13
C VAL A 290 26.42 28.62 5.42
N SER A 291 27.02 27.83 6.30
CA SER A 291 26.45 27.51 7.62
C SER A 291 26.19 28.78 8.43
N GLY A 292 25.03 28.85 9.09
CA GLY A 292 24.56 30.01 9.82
C GLY A 292 23.74 31.02 9.00
N SER A 293 23.67 30.87 7.66
CA SER A 293 22.89 31.77 6.81
C SER A 293 21.37 31.48 6.87
N ASN A 294 20.99 30.24 7.22
CA ASN A 294 19.60 29.83 7.36
C ASN A 294 19.45 28.81 8.50
N ALA A 295 18.91 29.24 9.63
CA ALA A 295 18.77 28.40 10.83
C ALA A 295 17.91 27.12 10.59
N GLN A 296 16.88 27.22 9.75
CA GLN A 296 16.03 26.07 9.40
C GLN A 296 16.79 25.02 8.59
N LEU A 297 17.61 25.47 7.64
CA LEU A 297 18.42 24.57 6.82
C LEU A 297 19.57 23.97 7.63
N ASP A 298 20.22 24.74 8.51
CA ASP A 298 21.23 24.21 9.43
C ASP A 298 20.68 23.10 10.33
N SER A 299 19.47 23.30 10.85
CA SER A 299 18.76 22.28 11.64
C SER A 299 18.47 21.04 10.79
N ALA A 300 17.98 21.22 9.57
CA ALA A 300 17.69 20.13 8.63
C ALA A 300 18.95 19.31 8.29
N ILE A 301 20.09 19.97 8.05
CA ILE A 301 21.39 19.32 7.78
C ILE A 301 21.84 18.48 8.98
N ARG A 302 21.76 19.04 10.20
CA ARG A 302 22.14 18.31 11.43
C ARG A 302 21.25 17.09 11.69
N LEU A 303 19.94 17.22 11.44
CA LEU A 303 18.94 16.17 11.68
C LEU A 303 18.99 15.05 10.65
N ARG A 304 19.36 15.35 9.41
CA ARG A 304 19.26 14.43 8.25
C ARG A 304 19.84 13.03 8.49
N PRO A 305 21.07 12.85 9.05
CA PRO A 305 21.62 11.51 9.25
C PRO A 305 20.74 10.61 10.13
N ARG A 306 20.28 11.14 11.26
CA ARG A 306 19.41 10.41 12.20
C ARG A 306 18.02 10.15 11.62
N LEU A 307 17.51 11.09 10.83
CA LEU A 307 16.22 10.95 10.16
C LEU A 307 16.28 9.88 9.06
N LEU A 308 17.37 9.80 8.30
CA LEU A 308 17.58 8.72 7.33
C LEU A 308 17.73 7.36 8.01
N GLU A 309 18.39 7.29 9.18
CA GLU A 309 18.46 6.07 10.00
C GLU A 309 17.07 5.64 10.50
N PHE A 310 16.23 6.58 10.92
CA PHE A 310 14.86 6.30 11.31
C PHE A 310 14.01 5.75 10.14
N LEU A 311 14.19 6.29 8.95
CA LEU A 311 13.43 5.90 7.75
C LEU A 311 13.90 4.56 7.16
N ARG A 312 15.16 4.18 7.35
CA ARG A 312 15.70 2.88 6.90
C ARG A 312 15.32 1.79 7.88
N GLN A 313 14.82 0.69 7.35
CA GLN A 313 14.39 -0.46 8.16
C GLN A 313 14.55 -1.76 7.37
N GLU A 314 15.16 -2.76 8.00
CA GLU A 314 15.21 -4.10 7.40
C GLU A 314 13.81 -4.74 7.36
N PRO A 315 13.49 -5.48 6.30
CA PRO A 315 12.13 -6.02 6.09
C PRO A 315 11.64 -6.98 7.18
N GLU A 316 12.57 -7.64 7.88
CA GLU A 316 12.28 -8.59 8.96
C GLU A 316 11.98 -7.90 10.29
N VAL A 317 12.36 -6.64 10.41
CA VAL A 317 12.18 -5.87 11.66
C VAL A 317 10.73 -5.40 11.77
N ASN A 318 10.05 -5.87 12.81
CA ASN A 318 8.75 -5.37 13.23
C ASN A 318 8.95 -4.35 14.35
N GLU A 319 8.80 -3.07 14.06
CA GLU A 319 8.94 -2.03 15.10
C GLU A 319 7.57 -1.80 15.76
N PRO A 320 7.43 -1.97 17.09
CA PRO A 320 6.22 -1.60 17.81
C PRO A 320 5.90 -0.11 17.66
N LEU A 321 4.60 0.22 17.57
CA LEU A 321 4.17 1.62 17.40
C LEU A 321 4.72 2.55 18.48
N GLU A 322 4.71 2.11 19.76
CA GLU A 322 5.24 2.90 20.87
C GLU A 322 6.73 3.21 20.73
N ALA A 323 7.52 2.23 20.27
CA ALA A 323 8.95 2.43 20.00
C ALA A 323 9.17 3.42 18.84
N THR A 324 8.39 3.29 17.77
CA THR A 324 8.39 4.23 16.64
C THR A 324 8.08 5.65 17.10
N LEU A 325 7.03 5.84 17.92
CA LEU A 325 6.62 7.16 18.41
C LEU A 325 7.64 7.75 19.41
N THR A 326 8.32 6.92 20.19
CA THR A 326 9.39 7.36 21.08
C THR A 326 10.58 7.88 20.29
N ARG A 327 11.06 7.13 19.30
CA ARG A 327 12.14 7.58 18.40
C ARG A 327 11.76 8.83 17.61
N LEU A 328 10.50 8.95 17.20
CA LEU A 328 9.99 10.13 16.50
C LEU A 328 10.11 11.39 17.38
N ARG A 329 9.78 11.29 18.68
CA ARG A 329 9.90 12.38 19.66
C ARG A 329 11.36 12.78 19.91
N GLU A 330 12.25 11.79 20.13
CA GLU A 330 13.68 12.01 20.33
C GLU A 330 14.34 12.74 19.15
N LEU A 331 13.89 12.44 17.90
CA LEU A 331 14.37 13.14 16.72
C LEU A 331 14.00 14.62 16.73
N VAL A 332 12.78 14.96 17.14
CA VAL A 332 12.31 16.36 17.22
C VAL A 332 13.03 17.14 18.33
N GLU A 333 13.23 16.53 19.50
CA GLU A 333 13.96 17.15 20.62
C GLU A 333 15.42 17.45 20.25
N THR A 334 16.05 16.62 19.43
CA THR A 334 17.41 16.84 18.94
C THR A 334 17.48 17.94 17.87
N ALA A 335 16.37 18.22 17.20
CA ALA A 335 16.27 19.25 16.16
C ALA A 335 16.06 20.67 16.72
N ALA A 336 15.62 20.78 17.98
CA ALA A 336 15.42 22.05 18.70
C ALA A 336 16.75 22.59 19.22
#